data_397e344f91a9a0e3492a5d8adf906a48
#
_entry.id   397e344f91a9a0e3492a5d8adf906a48
#
_cell.length_a   1.000
_cell.length_b   1.000
_cell.length_c   1.000
_cell.angle_alpha   90.00
_cell.angle_beta   90.00
_cell.angle_gamma   90.00
#
_symmetry.space_group_name_H-M   'P 1'
#
loop_
_entity.id
_entity.type
_entity.pdbx_description
1 polymer ?
#
loop_
_entity_poly.entity_id
_entity_poly.type
_entity_poly.pdbx_seq_one_letter_code
_entity_poly.pdbx_strand_id
1 'polypeptide(L)'
;MLFRSEDLRMFVDVGDGTITRSETEDKDWINNWKQYWHTFTIGNLYIKPTWEEVTEEMKGHPVLSIDPGTAFGTGSHETTRMVIKQLEKYVKDGDNVLDVGCGSGILSVVALKYGAAHAFGTDLDPNAIIASHENSEQNNITPEQFEVIEGNIIDDKKVQDACGYECYDIVCANILADVLEPLSVNIHRHMKDRKSVV
;
A
#
# COMPACT_ATOMS: atom_id res chain seq x y z
N MET A 1 21.20 11.21 15.84
CA MET A 1 21.92 10.82 17.08
C MET A 1 23.26 10.26 16.63
N LEU A 2 24.37 10.91 16.98
CA LEU A 2 25.71 10.45 16.62
C LEU A 2 26.23 9.58 17.76
N PHE A 3 26.40 8.29 17.53
CA PHE A 3 27.06 7.39 18.48
C PHE A 3 28.56 7.42 18.23
N ARG A 4 29.35 7.53 19.30
CA ARG A 4 30.82 7.32 19.24
C ARG A 4 31.08 5.83 19.33
N SER A 5 32.18 5.36 18.73
CA SER A 5 32.57 3.93 18.79
C SER A 5 32.77 3.45 20.24
N GLU A 6 33.11 4.34 21.13
CA GLU A 6 33.24 4.08 22.59
C GLU A 6 31.90 3.74 23.23
N ASP A 7 30.80 4.36 22.77
CA ASP A 7 29.47 4.10 23.33
C ASP A 7 28.95 2.72 22.89
N LEU A 8 29.36 2.21 21.71
CA LEU A 8 29.00 0.90 21.21
C LEU A 8 29.69 -0.24 21.95
N ARG A 9 30.91 -0.03 22.50
CA ARG A 9 31.66 -1.03 23.25
C ARG A 9 30.94 -1.47 24.55
N MET A 10 30.00 -0.67 25.04
CA MET A 10 29.17 -1.02 26.20
C MET A 10 28.10 -2.06 25.90
N PHE A 11 27.76 -2.26 24.63
CA PHE A 11 26.65 -3.10 24.23
C PHE A 11 27.06 -4.28 23.35
N VAL A 12 28.16 -4.16 22.61
CA VAL A 12 28.63 -5.18 21.65
C VAL A 12 30.16 -5.22 21.65
N ASP A 13 30.75 -6.39 21.48
CA ASP A 13 32.16 -6.51 21.18
C ASP A 13 32.42 -5.98 19.76
N VAL A 14 33.03 -4.81 19.70
CA VAL A 14 33.36 -4.12 18.42
C VAL A 14 34.81 -4.42 17.97
N GLY A 15 35.45 -5.46 18.52
CA GLY A 15 36.82 -5.83 18.23
C GLY A 15 37.81 -4.71 18.61
N ASP A 16 38.83 -4.46 17.79
CA ASP A 16 39.80 -3.40 17.96
C ASP A 16 39.26 -1.98 17.68
N GLY A 17 38.02 -1.88 17.19
CA GLY A 17 37.35 -0.62 16.93
C GLY A 17 37.93 0.20 15.78
N THR A 18 38.67 -0.45 14.88
CA THR A 18 39.26 0.19 13.70
C THR A 18 38.22 0.42 12.64
N ILE A 19 38.05 1.67 12.20
CA ILE A 19 37.20 2.01 11.06
C ILE A 19 38.10 2.09 9.84
N THR A 20 37.96 1.14 8.93
CA THR A 20 38.62 1.18 7.63
C THR A 20 37.72 1.84 6.61
N ARG A 21 38.17 2.94 6.02
CA ARG A 21 37.48 3.56 4.89
C ARG A 21 37.85 2.79 3.63
N SER A 22 36.87 2.16 3.00
CA SER A 22 37.03 1.57 1.67
C SER A 22 36.22 2.38 0.67
N GLU A 23 36.83 2.67 -0.47
CA GLU A 23 36.07 3.12 -1.65
C GLU A 23 35.57 1.87 -2.35
N THR A 24 34.26 1.68 -2.36
CA THR A 24 33.62 0.73 -3.27
C THR A 24 33.41 1.45 -4.59
N GLU A 25 33.85 0.82 -5.70
CA GLU A 25 33.43 1.26 -7.02
C GLU A 25 31.91 1.41 -7.01
N ASP A 26 31.44 2.47 -7.65
CA ASP A 26 30.01 2.81 -7.81
C ASP A 26 29.35 1.76 -8.72
N LYS A 27 29.32 0.53 -8.23
CA LYS A 27 28.53 -0.53 -8.86
C LYS A 27 27.09 -0.16 -8.53
N ASP A 28 26.30 -0.02 -9.57
CA ASP A 28 24.90 0.36 -9.65
C ASP A 28 24.04 -0.27 -8.52
N TRP A 29 24.30 0.16 -7.27
CA TRP A 29 23.56 -0.28 -6.07
C TRP A 29 22.10 0.09 -6.17
N ILE A 30 21.79 1.15 -6.92
CA ILE A 30 20.44 1.67 -7.11
C ILE A 30 19.59 0.66 -7.89
N ASN A 31 20.18 -0.12 -8.80
CA ASN A 31 19.43 -1.08 -9.60
C ASN A 31 19.71 -2.55 -9.25
N ASN A 32 20.73 -2.82 -8.42
CA ASN A 32 21.16 -4.20 -8.16
C ASN A 32 20.10 -5.04 -7.41
N TRP A 33 19.21 -4.39 -6.64
CA TRP A 33 18.11 -5.06 -5.95
C TRP A 33 17.00 -5.52 -6.91
N LYS A 34 16.87 -4.90 -8.10
CA LYS A 34 15.85 -5.24 -9.11
C LYS A 34 15.98 -6.69 -9.57
N GLN A 35 17.19 -7.24 -9.62
CA GLN A 35 17.43 -8.64 -10.02
C GLN A 35 16.88 -9.68 -9.02
N TYR A 36 16.56 -9.26 -7.79
CA TYR A 36 15.98 -10.14 -6.75
C TYR A 36 14.47 -10.02 -6.64
N TRP A 37 13.88 -9.07 -7.38
CA TRP A 37 12.44 -8.86 -7.41
C TRP A 37 11.84 -9.49 -8.65
N HIS A 38 11.00 -10.49 -8.43
CA HIS A 38 10.31 -11.21 -9.50
C HIS A 38 8.81 -11.19 -9.27
N THR A 39 8.07 -11.43 -10.33
CA THR A 39 6.62 -11.65 -10.25
C THR A 39 6.28 -12.75 -9.26
N PHE A 40 5.29 -12.51 -8.45
CA PHE A 40 4.70 -13.48 -7.52
C PHE A 40 3.18 -13.35 -7.49
N THR A 41 2.50 -14.31 -6.86
CA THR A 41 1.04 -14.32 -6.77
C THR A 41 0.53 -14.22 -5.34
N ILE A 42 -0.64 -13.60 -5.18
CA ILE A 42 -1.45 -13.64 -3.97
C ILE A 42 -2.87 -14.02 -4.41
N GLY A 43 -3.31 -15.26 -4.10
CA GLY A 43 -4.55 -15.77 -4.68
C GLY A 43 -4.45 -15.82 -6.22
N ASN A 44 -5.41 -15.23 -6.91
CA ASN A 44 -5.43 -15.12 -8.38
C ASN A 44 -4.77 -13.83 -8.92
N LEU A 45 -4.31 -12.93 -8.04
CA LEU A 45 -3.63 -11.70 -8.40
C LEU A 45 -2.15 -11.95 -8.69
N TYR A 46 -1.68 -11.52 -9.85
CA TYR A 46 -0.25 -11.43 -10.16
C TYR A 46 0.27 -10.05 -9.74
N ILE A 47 1.37 -10.04 -8.99
CA ILE A 47 2.11 -8.83 -8.64
C ILE A 47 3.45 -8.89 -9.34
N LYS A 48 3.69 -7.94 -10.22
CA LYS A 48 4.91 -7.88 -11.02
C LYS A 48 5.62 -6.54 -10.86
N PRO A 49 6.95 -6.52 -10.93
CA PRO A 49 7.66 -5.26 -11.08
C PRO A 49 7.36 -4.59 -12.43
N THR A 50 7.48 -3.26 -12.47
CA THR A 50 7.16 -2.47 -13.68
C THR A 50 8.01 -2.85 -14.88
N TRP A 51 9.25 -3.35 -14.68
CA TRP A 51 10.20 -3.75 -15.74
C TRP A 51 10.00 -5.17 -16.29
N GLU A 52 9.14 -5.99 -15.68
CA GLU A 52 8.76 -7.28 -16.24
C GLU A 52 7.54 -7.12 -17.17
N GLU A 53 7.50 -7.91 -18.23
CA GLU A 53 6.35 -7.94 -19.16
C GLU A 53 5.24 -8.85 -18.64
N VAL A 54 4.02 -8.61 -19.12
CA VAL A 54 2.89 -9.50 -18.86
C VAL A 54 3.06 -10.78 -19.68
N THR A 55 3.13 -11.92 -19.00
CA THR A 55 3.28 -13.24 -19.64
C THR A 55 1.93 -13.82 -20.07
N GLU A 56 1.95 -14.89 -20.88
CA GLU A 56 0.73 -15.61 -21.28
C GLU A 56 -0.05 -16.16 -20.08
N GLU A 57 0.65 -16.58 -19.01
CA GLU A 57 0.03 -17.10 -17.79
C GLU A 57 -0.76 -16.05 -17.02
N MET A 58 -0.41 -14.78 -17.16
CA MET A 58 -1.09 -13.66 -16.49
C MET A 58 -2.37 -13.25 -17.21
N LYS A 59 -2.56 -13.66 -18.49
CA LYS A 59 -3.72 -13.27 -19.28
C LYS A 59 -5.01 -13.81 -18.67
N GLY A 60 -5.97 -12.91 -18.48
CA GLY A 60 -7.26 -13.24 -17.86
C GLY A 60 -7.25 -13.21 -16.32
N HIS A 61 -6.10 -12.89 -15.72
CA HIS A 61 -5.99 -12.67 -14.29
C HIS A 61 -5.79 -11.18 -13.99
N PRO A 62 -6.18 -10.69 -12.81
CA PRO A 62 -5.81 -9.35 -12.38
C PRO A 62 -4.29 -9.28 -12.21
N VAL A 63 -3.71 -8.20 -12.75
CA VAL A 63 -2.26 -7.93 -12.69
C VAL A 63 -2.02 -6.57 -12.06
N LEU A 64 -1.22 -6.54 -11.03
CA LEU A 64 -0.73 -5.35 -10.37
C LEU A 64 0.74 -5.11 -10.76
N SER A 65 1.01 -3.96 -11.37
CA SER A 65 2.38 -3.50 -11.62
C SER A 65 2.82 -2.56 -10.51
N ILE A 66 3.99 -2.81 -9.92
CA ILE A 66 4.55 -1.96 -8.86
C ILE A 66 6.02 -1.67 -9.11
N ASP A 67 6.50 -0.51 -8.64
CA ASP A 67 7.92 -0.23 -8.49
C ASP A 67 8.30 -0.36 -7.01
N PRO A 68 8.98 -1.42 -6.59
CA PRO A 68 9.32 -1.64 -5.18
C PRO A 68 10.31 -0.63 -4.60
N GLY A 69 10.94 0.19 -5.44
CA GLY A 69 11.94 1.19 -5.02
C GLY A 69 11.34 2.48 -4.48
N THR A 70 10.12 2.81 -4.82
CA THR A 70 9.53 4.13 -4.55
C THR A 70 8.45 4.12 -3.47
N ALA A 71 7.87 2.98 -3.11
CA ALA A 71 6.70 2.95 -2.23
C ALA A 71 6.84 1.98 -1.06
N PHE A 72 6.44 2.45 0.11
CA PHE A 72 6.07 1.58 1.23
C PHE A 72 4.77 0.84 0.85
N GLY A 73 4.75 -0.49 0.94
CA GLY A 73 3.55 -1.27 0.60
C GLY A 73 3.66 -2.06 -0.70
N THR A 74 4.80 -2.73 -0.92
CA THR A 74 5.06 -3.58 -2.10
C THR A 74 4.20 -4.85 -2.18
N GLY A 75 3.21 -5.03 -1.30
CA GLY A 75 2.42 -6.27 -1.20
C GLY A 75 3.15 -7.43 -0.54
N SER A 76 4.44 -7.27 -0.20
CA SER A 76 5.24 -8.34 0.42
C SER A 76 4.93 -8.56 1.90
N HIS A 77 4.39 -7.55 2.60
CA HIS A 77 4.05 -7.66 4.01
C HIS A 77 2.86 -8.60 4.23
N GLU A 78 2.92 -9.43 5.27
CA GLU A 78 1.89 -10.45 5.55
C GLU A 78 0.48 -9.86 5.75
N THR A 79 0.37 -8.70 6.40
CA THR A 79 -0.92 -8.02 6.59
C THR A 79 -1.52 -7.57 5.27
N THR A 80 -0.73 -6.99 4.38
CA THR A 80 -1.17 -6.60 3.03
C THR A 80 -1.63 -7.82 2.24
N ARG A 81 -0.88 -8.94 2.29
CA ARG A 81 -1.27 -10.20 1.66
C ARG A 81 -2.60 -10.74 2.19
N MET A 82 -2.83 -10.63 3.50
CA MET A 82 -4.10 -11.04 4.11
C MET A 82 -5.27 -10.20 3.63
N VAL A 83 -5.13 -8.87 3.58
CA VAL A 83 -6.17 -7.97 3.09
C VAL A 83 -6.45 -8.21 1.59
N ILE A 84 -5.43 -8.38 0.76
CA ILE A 84 -5.60 -8.73 -0.67
C ILE A 84 -6.44 -10.01 -0.84
N LYS A 85 -6.19 -11.05 -0.05
CA LYS A 85 -7.02 -12.27 -0.07
C LYS A 85 -8.47 -12.04 0.35
N GLN A 86 -8.71 -11.08 1.25
CA GLN A 86 -10.08 -10.71 1.61
C GLN A 86 -10.74 -9.90 0.49
N LEU A 87 -10.01 -8.98 -0.16
CA LEU A 87 -10.51 -8.26 -1.32
C LEU A 87 -10.90 -9.21 -2.46
N GLU A 88 -10.07 -10.21 -2.78
CA GLU A 88 -10.39 -11.26 -3.75
C GLU A 88 -11.74 -11.94 -3.46
N LYS A 89 -12.04 -12.15 -2.19
CA LYS A 89 -13.26 -12.84 -1.76
C LYS A 89 -14.50 -11.95 -1.73
N TYR A 90 -14.35 -10.69 -1.35
CA TYR A 90 -15.48 -9.83 -1.02
C TYR A 90 -15.80 -8.77 -2.07
N VAL A 91 -14.82 -8.32 -2.86
CA VAL A 91 -15.06 -7.34 -3.93
C VAL A 91 -15.94 -7.95 -5.02
N LYS A 92 -16.92 -7.19 -5.45
CA LYS A 92 -17.81 -7.51 -6.55
C LYS A 92 -17.79 -6.41 -7.61
N ASP A 93 -18.15 -6.75 -8.81
CA ASP A 93 -18.25 -5.77 -9.88
C ASP A 93 -19.19 -4.62 -9.49
N GLY A 94 -18.66 -3.40 -9.60
CA GLY A 94 -19.39 -2.19 -9.30
C GLY A 94 -19.35 -1.72 -7.85
N ASP A 95 -18.64 -2.41 -6.95
CA ASP A 95 -18.48 -1.98 -5.56
C ASP A 95 -17.67 -0.68 -5.45
N ASN A 96 -18.01 0.13 -4.43
CA ASN A 96 -17.22 1.27 -4.01
C ASN A 96 -16.40 0.89 -2.77
N VAL A 97 -15.11 1.24 -2.78
CA VAL A 97 -14.16 0.87 -1.73
C VAL A 97 -13.59 2.12 -1.07
N LEU A 98 -13.54 2.15 0.26
CA LEU A 98 -12.83 3.15 1.05
C LEU A 98 -11.56 2.50 1.63
N ASP A 99 -10.42 3.14 1.41
CA ASP A 99 -9.11 2.68 1.88
C ASP A 99 -8.54 3.69 2.89
N VAL A 100 -8.59 3.35 4.18
CA VAL A 100 -8.17 4.24 5.26
C VAL A 100 -6.72 3.95 5.62
N GLY A 101 -5.86 4.99 5.53
CA GLY A 101 -4.43 4.82 5.62
C GLY A 101 -3.89 4.09 4.39
N CYS A 102 -4.25 4.58 3.20
CA CYS A 102 -4.04 3.88 1.93
C CYS A 102 -2.55 3.70 1.56
N GLY A 103 -1.65 4.50 2.15
CA GLY A 103 -0.22 4.42 1.86
C GLY A 103 0.06 4.57 0.37
N SER A 104 0.64 3.56 -0.24
CA SER A 104 0.90 3.53 -1.69
C SER A 104 -0.36 3.32 -2.56
N GLY A 105 -1.55 3.22 -1.97
CA GLY A 105 -2.80 2.94 -2.66
C GLY A 105 -2.95 1.50 -3.19
N ILE A 106 -2.07 0.60 -2.79
CA ILE A 106 -2.03 -0.77 -3.32
C ILE A 106 -3.36 -1.52 -3.13
N LEU A 107 -4.03 -1.36 -1.98
CA LEU A 107 -5.30 -2.05 -1.72
C LEU A 107 -6.42 -1.49 -2.57
N SER A 108 -6.46 -0.18 -2.77
CA SER A 108 -7.38 0.51 -3.68
C SER A 108 -7.20 0.03 -5.12
N VAL A 109 -5.95 0.02 -5.61
CA VAL A 109 -5.62 -0.49 -6.96
C VAL A 109 -6.04 -1.94 -7.12
N VAL A 110 -5.76 -2.79 -6.13
CA VAL A 110 -6.16 -4.21 -6.13
C VAL A 110 -7.68 -4.36 -6.16
N ALA A 111 -8.41 -3.59 -5.36
CA ALA A 111 -9.88 -3.63 -5.37
C ALA A 111 -10.45 -3.29 -6.76
N LEU A 112 -9.91 -2.26 -7.42
CA LEU A 112 -10.29 -1.90 -8.79
C LEU A 112 -9.95 -3.01 -9.80
N LYS A 113 -8.81 -3.69 -9.64
CA LYS A 113 -8.45 -4.85 -10.48
C LYS A 113 -9.36 -6.05 -10.26
N TYR A 114 -10.01 -6.14 -9.10
CA TYR A 114 -11.03 -7.16 -8.79
C TYR A 114 -12.46 -6.77 -9.22
N GLY A 115 -12.64 -5.60 -9.84
CA GLY A 115 -13.92 -5.18 -10.39
C GLY A 115 -14.66 -4.09 -9.61
N ALA A 116 -14.05 -3.52 -8.56
CA ALA A 116 -14.62 -2.33 -7.93
C ALA A 116 -14.76 -1.20 -8.98
N ALA A 117 -15.85 -0.45 -8.90
CA ALA A 117 -16.09 0.67 -9.80
C ALA A 117 -15.29 1.91 -9.38
N HIS A 118 -15.12 2.09 -8.08
CA HIS A 118 -14.48 3.27 -7.52
C HIS A 118 -13.78 2.93 -6.20
N ALA A 119 -12.64 3.56 -5.98
CA ALA A 119 -11.93 3.56 -4.71
C ALA A 119 -11.68 4.99 -4.22
N PHE A 120 -11.74 5.18 -2.92
CA PHE A 120 -11.39 6.45 -2.28
C PHE A 120 -10.38 6.17 -1.16
N GLY A 121 -9.23 6.83 -1.21
CA GLY A 121 -8.16 6.67 -0.23
C GLY A 121 -8.01 7.88 0.67
N THR A 122 -7.65 7.66 1.93
CA THR A 122 -7.20 8.72 2.84
C THR A 122 -5.87 8.34 3.48
N ASP A 123 -4.96 9.29 3.62
CA ASP A 123 -3.72 9.09 4.37
C ASP A 123 -3.28 10.41 5.02
N LEU A 124 -2.50 10.31 6.10
CA LEU A 124 -1.93 11.47 6.80
C LEU A 124 -0.62 11.96 6.17
N ASP A 125 0.05 11.08 5.42
CA ASP A 125 1.35 11.39 4.80
C ASP A 125 1.14 11.90 3.38
N PRO A 126 1.55 13.16 3.06
CA PRO A 126 1.50 13.66 1.70
C PRO A 126 2.32 12.82 0.70
N ASN A 127 3.35 12.10 1.15
CA ASN A 127 4.09 11.19 0.26
C ASN A 127 3.24 9.96 -0.12
N ALA A 128 2.34 9.52 0.74
CA ALA A 128 1.39 8.45 0.43
C ALA A 128 0.45 8.86 -0.72
N ILE A 129 0.00 10.12 -0.74
CA ILE A 129 -0.84 10.65 -1.82
C ILE A 129 -0.10 10.61 -3.16
N ILE A 130 1.17 11.06 -3.18
CA ILE A 130 2.01 11.01 -4.38
C ILE A 130 2.20 9.57 -4.85
N ALA A 131 2.57 8.66 -3.94
CA ALA A 131 2.79 7.25 -4.26
C ALA A 131 1.51 6.57 -4.78
N SER A 132 0.34 6.90 -4.22
CA SER A 132 -0.95 6.41 -4.69
C SER A 132 -1.25 6.82 -6.12
N HIS A 133 -0.98 8.08 -6.49
CA HIS A 133 -1.13 8.55 -7.86
C HIS A 133 -0.18 7.83 -8.82
N GLU A 134 1.10 7.73 -8.47
CA GLU A 134 2.11 7.04 -9.29
C GLU A 134 1.71 5.57 -9.54
N ASN A 135 1.30 4.85 -8.50
CA ASN A 135 0.85 3.48 -8.62
C ASN A 135 -0.44 3.34 -9.45
N SER A 136 -1.35 4.29 -9.35
CA SER A 136 -2.57 4.32 -10.18
C SER A 136 -2.24 4.47 -11.65
N GLU A 137 -1.38 5.41 -12.01
CA GLU A 137 -0.92 5.62 -13.38
C GLU A 137 -0.23 4.38 -13.95
N GLN A 138 0.67 3.75 -13.18
CA GLN A 138 1.35 2.50 -13.58
C GLN A 138 0.38 1.35 -13.84
N ASN A 139 -0.80 1.39 -13.26
CA ASN A 139 -1.83 0.37 -13.39
C ASN A 139 -2.97 0.76 -14.33
N ASN A 140 -2.87 1.87 -15.06
CA ASN A 140 -3.88 2.43 -15.95
C ASN A 140 -5.22 2.71 -15.23
N ILE A 141 -5.16 3.18 -13.99
CA ILE A 141 -6.31 3.61 -13.20
C ILE A 141 -6.39 5.12 -13.30
N THR A 142 -7.58 5.61 -13.65
CA THR A 142 -7.81 7.04 -13.82
C THR A 142 -8.11 7.72 -12.48
N PRO A 143 -7.92 9.05 -12.35
CA PRO A 143 -8.27 9.79 -11.15
C PRO A 143 -9.75 9.69 -10.77
N GLU A 144 -10.65 9.45 -11.74
CA GLU A 144 -12.08 9.25 -11.49
C GLU A 144 -12.37 7.86 -10.90
N GLN A 145 -11.50 6.87 -11.13
CA GLN A 145 -11.62 5.54 -10.55
C GLN A 145 -11.02 5.46 -9.16
N PHE A 146 -9.92 6.19 -8.91
CA PHE A 146 -9.29 6.24 -7.60
C PHE A 146 -8.98 7.68 -7.21
N GLU A 147 -9.78 8.19 -6.27
CA GLU A 147 -9.55 9.46 -5.61
C GLU A 147 -8.79 9.24 -4.31
N VAL A 148 -7.85 10.13 -4.00
CA VAL A 148 -7.09 10.07 -2.74
C VAL A 148 -6.91 11.47 -2.18
N ILE A 149 -7.08 11.62 -0.86
CA ILE A 149 -6.91 12.90 -0.17
C ILE A 149 -6.01 12.75 1.07
N GLU A 150 -5.26 13.81 1.36
CA GLU A 150 -4.53 13.93 2.62
C GLU A 150 -5.50 14.31 3.74
N GLY A 151 -5.48 13.56 4.83
CA GLY A 151 -6.23 13.93 6.04
C GLY A 151 -6.62 12.77 6.94
N ASN A 152 -7.11 13.12 8.14
CA ASN A 152 -7.52 12.19 9.16
C ASN A 152 -9.04 11.97 9.14
N ILE A 153 -9.49 10.83 8.64
CA ILE A 153 -10.93 10.50 8.60
C ILE A 153 -11.54 10.28 10.02
N ILE A 154 -10.70 10.05 11.03
CA ILE A 154 -11.18 9.75 12.40
C ILE A 154 -11.79 11.00 13.04
N ASP A 155 -11.14 12.15 12.92
CA ASP A 155 -11.48 13.37 13.67
C ASP A 155 -11.64 14.62 12.79
N ASP A 156 -11.21 14.61 11.52
CA ASP A 156 -11.42 15.74 10.62
C ASP A 156 -12.75 15.63 9.86
N LYS A 157 -13.69 16.47 10.27
CA LYS A 157 -15.01 16.54 9.64
C LYS A 157 -14.97 16.85 8.15
N LYS A 158 -14.00 17.62 7.67
CA LYS A 158 -13.86 17.93 6.23
C LYS A 158 -13.46 16.70 5.44
N VAL A 159 -12.57 15.88 6.00
CA VAL A 159 -12.16 14.61 5.39
C VAL A 159 -13.33 13.63 5.38
N GLN A 160 -14.08 13.51 6.49
CA GLN A 160 -15.27 12.69 6.56
C GLN A 160 -16.31 13.10 5.51
N ASP A 161 -16.57 14.41 5.38
CA ASP A 161 -17.54 14.93 4.42
C ASP A 161 -17.09 14.73 2.96
N ALA A 162 -15.78 14.85 2.69
CA ALA A 162 -15.20 14.58 1.38
C ALA A 162 -15.31 13.09 1.01
N CYS A 163 -15.08 12.18 1.96
CA CYS A 163 -15.27 10.74 1.75
C CYS A 163 -16.74 10.39 1.44
N GLY A 164 -17.69 11.16 1.94
CA GLY A 164 -19.12 10.84 1.82
C GLY A 164 -19.58 9.81 2.85
N TYR A 165 -20.90 9.65 2.95
CA TYR A 165 -21.57 8.76 3.91
C TYR A 165 -22.45 7.75 3.21
N GLU A 166 -22.59 6.55 3.78
CA GLU A 166 -23.45 5.47 3.27
C GLU A 166 -23.22 5.12 1.80
N CYS A 167 -21.98 5.29 1.31
CA CYS A 167 -21.67 5.14 -0.12
C CYS A 167 -20.67 4.01 -0.43
N TYR A 168 -20.01 3.41 0.57
CA TYR A 168 -19.03 2.35 0.34
C TYR A 168 -19.60 0.96 0.65
N ASP A 169 -19.23 0.03 -0.21
CA ASP A 169 -19.56 -1.38 -0.10
C ASP A 169 -18.52 -2.12 0.75
N ILE A 170 -17.25 -1.69 0.69
CA ILE A 170 -16.14 -2.25 1.43
C ILE A 170 -15.32 -1.11 2.02
N VAL A 171 -14.81 -1.31 3.24
CA VAL A 171 -13.80 -0.46 3.86
C VAL A 171 -12.57 -1.29 4.15
N CYS A 172 -11.41 -0.85 3.67
CA CYS A 172 -10.10 -1.38 3.98
C CYS A 172 -9.41 -0.48 5.00
N ALA A 173 -8.68 -1.08 5.94
CA ALA A 173 -7.83 -0.36 6.89
C ALA A 173 -6.66 -1.27 7.30
N ASN A 174 -5.52 -1.15 6.62
CA ASN A 174 -4.30 -1.88 6.96
C ASN A 174 -3.34 -0.97 7.74
N ILE A 175 -3.74 -0.58 8.93
CA ILE A 175 -3.10 0.40 9.80
C ILE A 175 -2.81 -0.20 11.19
N LEU A 176 -2.16 0.57 12.06
CA LEU A 176 -1.84 0.14 13.41
C LEU A 176 -3.09 -0.09 14.26
N ALA A 177 -3.03 -1.04 15.18
CA ALA A 177 -4.18 -1.44 16.00
C ALA A 177 -4.71 -0.31 16.90
N ASP A 178 -3.84 0.56 17.40
CA ASP A 178 -4.20 1.74 18.20
C ASP A 178 -4.97 2.81 17.40
N VAL A 179 -4.82 2.80 16.07
CA VAL A 179 -5.58 3.67 15.15
C VAL A 179 -6.91 3.01 14.73
N LEU A 180 -6.94 1.68 14.63
CA LEU A 180 -8.17 0.94 14.29
C LEU A 180 -9.26 1.10 15.35
N GLU A 181 -8.90 1.17 16.63
CA GLU A 181 -9.86 1.30 17.72
C GLU A 181 -10.70 2.58 17.61
N PRO A 182 -10.12 3.80 17.54
CA PRO A 182 -10.89 5.02 17.34
C PRO A 182 -11.61 5.08 15.98
N LEU A 183 -11.02 4.52 14.90
CA LEU A 183 -11.65 4.44 13.58
C LEU A 183 -12.95 3.63 13.64
N SER A 184 -12.96 2.51 14.36
CA SER A 184 -14.10 1.59 14.44
C SER A 184 -15.39 2.26 14.95
N VAL A 185 -15.28 3.32 15.74
CA VAL A 185 -16.42 4.04 16.30
C VAL A 185 -17.27 4.73 15.24
N ASN A 186 -16.64 5.26 14.19
CA ASN A 186 -17.30 6.12 13.20
C ASN A 186 -17.33 5.56 11.77
N ILE A 187 -16.49 4.59 11.44
CA ILE A 187 -16.31 4.12 10.07
C ILE A 187 -17.60 3.54 9.45
N HIS A 188 -18.47 2.98 10.28
CA HIS A 188 -19.76 2.45 9.82
C HIS A 188 -20.64 3.49 9.13
N ARG A 189 -20.46 4.80 9.44
CA ARG A 189 -21.23 5.89 8.81
C ARG A 189 -20.93 6.05 7.32
N HIS A 190 -19.78 5.59 6.87
CA HIS A 190 -19.35 5.64 5.46
C HIS A 190 -19.84 4.43 4.67
N MET A 191 -20.21 3.34 5.35
CA MET A 191 -20.62 2.08 4.73
C MET A 191 -22.10 2.11 4.36
N LYS A 192 -22.43 1.51 3.22
CA LYS A 192 -23.80 1.17 2.86
C LYS A 192 -24.34 0.14 3.86
N ASP A 193 -25.65 0.15 4.10
CA ASP A 193 -26.31 -0.81 5.00
C ASP A 193 -25.97 -2.27 4.63
N ARG A 194 -25.50 -3.08 5.59
CA ARG A 194 -25.18 -4.53 5.47
C ARG A 194 -23.89 -4.90 4.71
N LYS A 195 -22.82 -4.11 4.81
CA LYS A 195 -21.56 -4.43 4.11
C LYS A 195 -20.43 -4.78 5.07
N SER A 196 -19.33 -5.24 4.52
CA SER A 196 -18.23 -5.83 5.29
C SER A 196 -17.05 -4.88 5.46
N VAL A 197 -16.47 -4.84 6.66
CA VAL A 197 -15.15 -4.25 6.92
C VAL A 197 -14.09 -5.33 6.74
N VAL A 198 -13.02 -5.04 6.00
CA VAL A 198 -11.92 -5.96 5.70
C VAL A 198 -10.59 -5.39 6.20
#